data_5723481f9bdab635c2c30eb1e438d980
#
_entry.id   5723481f9bdab635c2c30eb1e438d980
#
_cell.length_a   1.000
_cell.length_b   1.000
_cell.length_c   1.000
_cell.angle_alpha   90.00
_cell.angle_beta   90.00
_cell.angle_gamma   90.00
#
_symmetry.space_group_name_H-M   'P 1'
#
loop_
_entity.id
_entity.type
_entity.pdbx_description
1 polymer ?
#
loop_
_entity_poly.entity_id
_entity_poly.type
_entity_poly.pdbx_seq_one_letter_code
_entity_poly.pdbx_strand_id
1 'polypeptide(L)'
;MEMIKADSQLFSSLQELLPSILGRCVRHGCIDLVRYLLECERAPVESLSPLAVAANSSILLVELLVAHGWDLNKAEAGRSLKRGDKLIDLVCDDHQLVRWLVEHGARVTYGEVDLYELFPQPAPLLETCAVRGSVATFRFLHSKGALLGQRTLHRAAGEAATFGADPFTYQEVHDEIVGDEARTRKERAEMLMFLVDEMKLDINSMDSTVPYRAYHWGTPLCYAAVKENGAHVARWLLEKGAQPKVETAQNVADAEMLAKLTGCTENARILREWKEEH
;
A
#
# COMPACT_ATOMS: atom_id res chain seq x y z
N MET A 1 19.65 -22.42 48.00
CA MET A 1 20.05 -22.70 46.60
C MET A 1 18.86 -22.90 45.64
N GLU A 2 17.79 -23.51 46.06
CA GLU A 2 16.60 -23.70 45.22
C GLU A 2 15.85 -22.38 44.88
N MET A 3 15.68 -21.45 45.85
CA MET A 3 15.09 -20.14 45.58
C MET A 3 15.87 -19.33 44.54
N ILE A 4 17.21 -19.34 44.56
CA ILE A 4 18.04 -18.63 43.58
C ILE A 4 17.92 -19.25 42.20
N LYS A 5 17.70 -20.58 42.09
CA LYS A 5 17.44 -21.26 40.82
C LYS A 5 16.04 -20.98 40.30
N ALA A 6 15.03 -20.90 41.17
CA ALA A 6 13.67 -20.54 40.79
C ALA A 6 13.58 -19.09 40.28
N ASP A 7 14.25 -18.15 40.97
CA ASP A 7 14.32 -16.75 40.55
C ASP A 7 15.09 -16.59 39.21
N SER A 8 16.17 -17.35 38.99
CA SER A 8 16.88 -17.31 37.71
C SER A 8 16.09 -17.92 36.54
N GLN A 9 15.28 -18.97 36.79
CA GLN A 9 14.39 -19.53 35.78
C GLN A 9 13.23 -18.62 35.47
N LEU A 10 12.66 -17.96 36.49
CA LEU A 10 11.60 -16.98 36.30
C LEU A 10 12.10 -15.75 35.51
N PHE A 11 13.31 -15.30 35.81
CA PHE A 11 13.95 -14.17 35.15
C PHE A 11 14.27 -14.49 33.67
N SER A 12 14.78 -15.71 33.38
CA SER A 12 15.01 -16.14 31.99
C SER A 12 13.69 -16.27 31.20
N SER A 13 12.63 -16.78 31.81
CA SER A 13 11.32 -16.87 31.14
C SER A 13 10.67 -15.50 30.89
N LEU A 14 10.87 -14.51 31.77
CA LEU A 14 10.44 -13.13 31.55
C LEU A 14 11.22 -12.47 30.40
N GLN A 15 12.53 -12.66 30.35
CA GLN A 15 13.38 -12.14 29.26
C GLN A 15 12.95 -12.69 27.89
N GLU A 16 12.57 -13.97 27.82
CA GLU A 16 12.05 -14.60 26.59
C GLU A 16 10.70 -14.01 26.14
N LEU A 17 9.91 -13.46 27.05
CA LEU A 17 8.61 -12.85 26.76
C LEU A 17 8.69 -11.38 26.36
N LEU A 18 9.78 -10.67 26.71
CA LEU A 18 9.93 -9.22 26.44
C LEU A 18 9.69 -8.85 24.96
N PRO A 19 10.21 -9.56 23.95
CA PRO A 19 9.92 -9.24 22.54
C PRO A 19 8.42 -9.28 22.21
N SER A 20 7.72 -10.28 22.74
CA SER A 20 6.28 -10.45 22.54
C SER A 20 5.46 -9.35 23.22
N ILE A 21 5.83 -9.02 24.45
CA ILE A 21 5.18 -7.96 25.25
C ILE A 21 5.41 -6.62 24.57
N LEU A 22 6.65 -6.29 24.20
CA LEU A 22 7.00 -5.06 23.48
C LEU A 22 6.19 -4.94 22.18
N GLY A 23 6.17 -6.00 21.37
CA GLY A 23 5.41 -6.02 20.12
C GLY A 23 3.91 -5.79 20.31
N ARG A 24 3.32 -6.29 21.39
CA ARG A 24 1.91 -6.02 21.74
C ARG A 24 1.69 -4.58 22.19
N CYS A 25 2.55 -4.04 23.04
CA CYS A 25 2.47 -2.65 23.50
C CYS A 25 2.61 -1.65 22.34
N VAL A 26 3.51 -1.92 21.39
CA VAL A 26 3.68 -1.14 20.18
C VAL A 26 2.42 -1.18 19.31
N ARG A 27 1.84 -2.36 19.06
CA ARG A 27 0.59 -2.51 18.27
C ARG A 27 -0.59 -1.76 18.87
N HIS A 28 -0.63 -1.62 20.19
CA HIS A 28 -1.72 -0.92 20.88
C HIS A 28 -1.40 0.56 21.18
N GLY A 29 -0.23 1.05 20.76
CA GLY A 29 0.17 2.44 20.99
C GLY A 29 0.37 2.83 22.46
N CYS A 30 0.70 1.87 23.32
CA CYS A 30 0.92 2.09 24.75
C CYS A 30 2.31 2.71 25.00
N ILE A 31 2.51 3.97 24.60
CA ILE A 31 3.81 4.65 24.53
C ILE A 31 4.56 4.62 25.86
N ASP A 32 3.89 4.90 26.99
CA ASP A 32 4.52 4.90 28.31
C ASP A 32 5.06 3.52 28.69
N LEU A 33 4.31 2.48 28.36
CA LEU A 33 4.72 1.09 28.62
C LEU A 33 5.84 0.67 27.67
N VAL A 34 5.79 1.11 26.40
CA VAL A 34 6.91 0.91 25.44
C VAL A 34 8.17 1.56 25.98
N ARG A 35 8.09 2.81 26.45
CA ARG A 35 9.22 3.52 27.07
C ARG A 35 9.79 2.75 28.27
N TYR A 36 8.95 2.33 29.20
CA TYR A 36 9.35 1.53 30.36
C TYR A 36 10.08 0.24 29.96
N LEU A 37 9.51 -0.49 28.98
CA LEU A 37 10.10 -1.74 28.50
C LEU A 37 11.48 -1.53 27.85
N LEU A 38 11.68 -0.42 27.13
CA LEU A 38 12.96 -0.11 26.49
C LEU A 38 13.99 0.43 27.49
N GLU A 39 13.62 1.36 28.37
CA GLU A 39 14.54 2.05 29.27
C GLU A 39 14.88 1.21 30.52
N CYS A 40 13.90 0.54 31.11
CA CYS A 40 14.06 -0.19 32.37
C CYS A 40 14.31 -1.69 32.15
N GLU A 41 13.53 -2.33 31.29
CA GLU A 41 13.62 -3.78 31.04
C GLU A 41 14.59 -4.14 29.90
N ARG A 42 15.07 -3.16 29.14
CA ARG A 42 15.98 -3.33 27.98
C ARG A 42 15.44 -4.32 26.96
N ALA A 43 14.13 -4.26 26.71
CA ALA A 43 13.49 -5.12 25.72
C ALA A 43 14.14 -4.94 24.34
N PRO A 44 14.36 -6.03 23.57
CA PRO A 44 15.12 -5.99 22.33
C PRO A 44 14.28 -5.30 21.22
N VAL A 45 14.53 -4.01 20.99
CA VAL A 45 13.80 -3.18 20.01
C VAL A 45 13.98 -3.72 18.58
N GLU A 46 15.11 -4.35 18.29
CA GLU A 46 15.42 -4.98 17.01
C GLU A 46 14.50 -6.16 16.69
N SER A 47 13.79 -6.72 17.67
CA SER A 47 12.80 -7.78 17.46
C SER A 47 11.51 -7.29 16.82
N LEU A 48 11.21 -5.98 16.90
CA LEU A 48 9.98 -5.39 16.36
C LEU A 48 9.94 -5.48 14.84
N SER A 49 8.84 -6.00 14.30
CA SER A 49 8.58 -5.99 12.87
C SER A 49 7.99 -4.65 12.42
N PRO A 50 8.25 -4.19 11.17
CA PRO A 50 7.61 -3.00 10.60
C PRO A 50 6.09 -3.06 10.66
N LEU A 51 5.51 -4.24 10.44
CA LEU A 51 4.06 -4.45 10.49
C LEU A 51 3.49 -4.22 11.91
N ALA A 52 4.23 -4.60 12.94
CA ALA A 52 3.82 -4.34 14.33
C ALA A 52 3.85 -2.84 14.65
N VAL A 53 4.85 -2.11 14.14
CA VAL A 53 4.97 -0.66 14.30
C VAL A 53 3.88 0.07 13.51
N ALA A 54 3.59 -0.36 12.28
CA ALA A 54 2.58 0.26 11.43
C ALA A 54 1.16 0.14 11.97
N ALA A 55 0.87 -0.84 12.82
CA ALA A 55 -0.48 -1.08 13.33
C ALA A 55 -1.06 0.09 14.15
N ASN A 56 -0.19 0.87 14.80
CA ASN A 56 -0.58 2.06 15.56
C ASN A 56 0.58 3.08 15.55
N SER A 57 1.08 3.39 14.35
CA SER A 57 2.23 4.27 14.19
C SER A 57 1.88 5.73 14.43
N SER A 58 2.75 6.40 15.16
CA SER A 58 2.77 7.84 15.32
C SER A 58 4.22 8.32 15.29
N ILE A 59 4.44 9.59 14.95
CA ILE A 59 5.79 10.17 14.96
C ILE A 59 6.46 9.95 16.32
N LEU A 60 5.75 10.21 17.42
CA LEU A 60 6.25 10.05 18.77
C LEU A 60 6.70 8.62 19.10
N LEU A 61 5.91 7.62 18.67
CA LEU A 61 6.25 6.21 18.88
C LEU A 61 7.47 5.82 18.04
N VAL A 62 7.51 6.21 16.77
CA VAL A 62 8.62 5.86 15.87
C VAL A 62 9.91 6.55 16.32
N GLU A 63 9.84 7.81 16.75
CA GLU A 63 10.98 8.54 17.34
C GLU A 63 11.55 7.83 18.57
N LEU A 64 10.67 7.39 19.49
CA LEU A 64 11.09 6.61 20.65
C LEU A 64 11.80 5.31 20.26
N LEU A 65 11.27 4.57 19.30
CA LEU A 65 11.86 3.31 18.83
C LEU A 65 13.24 3.55 18.17
N VAL A 66 13.34 4.57 17.32
CA VAL A 66 14.59 4.94 16.63
C VAL A 66 15.65 5.39 17.63
N ALA A 67 15.27 6.18 18.65
CA ALA A 67 16.18 6.60 19.71
C ALA A 67 16.79 5.39 20.48
N HIS A 68 16.09 4.25 20.49
CA HIS A 68 16.58 3.00 21.08
C HIS A 68 17.19 2.02 20.08
N GLY A 69 17.44 2.47 18.83
CA GLY A 69 18.18 1.71 17.83
C GLY A 69 17.32 0.89 16.86
N TRP A 70 16.00 1.13 16.81
CA TRP A 70 15.18 0.47 15.79
C TRP A 70 15.51 1.01 14.38
N ASP A 71 15.77 0.10 13.43
CA ASP A 71 16.12 0.47 12.05
C ASP A 71 14.88 0.86 11.24
N LEU A 72 14.81 2.13 10.81
CA LEU A 72 13.76 2.67 9.95
C LEU A 72 13.65 1.94 8.60
N ASN A 73 14.74 1.34 8.15
CA ASN A 73 14.82 0.64 6.87
C ASN A 73 14.66 -0.87 7.01
N LYS A 74 14.33 -1.34 8.22
CA LYS A 74 14.04 -2.74 8.46
C LYS A 74 12.91 -3.22 7.55
N ALA A 75 13.16 -4.34 6.86
CA ALA A 75 12.14 -4.99 6.04
C ALA A 75 11.33 -6.01 6.87
N GLU A 76 10.06 -6.17 6.54
CA GLU A 76 9.20 -7.20 7.13
C GLU A 76 9.74 -8.58 6.77
N ALA A 77 9.85 -9.45 7.77
CA ALA A 77 10.46 -10.77 7.66
C ALA A 77 9.39 -11.88 7.70
N GLY A 78 9.83 -13.12 7.48
CA GLY A 78 9.00 -14.32 7.65
C GLY A 78 8.09 -14.62 6.46
N ARG A 79 6.94 -15.26 6.73
CA ARG A 79 5.95 -15.70 5.72
C ARG A 79 4.80 -14.72 5.54
N SER A 80 4.93 -13.50 6.02
CA SER A 80 3.91 -12.45 5.84
C SER A 80 3.73 -12.12 4.35
N LEU A 81 2.50 -11.79 3.95
CA LEU A 81 2.20 -11.22 2.64
C LEU A 81 2.87 -9.85 2.44
N LYS A 82 3.29 -9.21 3.53
CA LYS A 82 4.05 -7.94 3.56
C LYS A 82 5.56 -8.14 3.67
N ARG A 83 6.05 -9.36 3.46
CA ARG A 83 7.48 -9.64 3.47
C ARG A 83 8.22 -8.69 2.53
N GLY A 84 9.28 -8.08 3.04
CA GLY A 84 10.07 -7.10 2.32
C GLY A 84 9.54 -5.66 2.39
N ASP A 85 8.29 -5.43 2.84
CA ASP A 85 7.79 -4.08 3.04
C ASP A 85 8.49 -3.45 4.26
N LYS A 86 8.84 -2.17 4.15
CA LYS A 86 9.37 -1.33 5.23
C LYS A 86 8.23 -0.55 5.88
N LEU A 87 8.49 0.12 6.98
CA LEU A 87 7.47 0.96 7.63
C LEU A 87 6.86 1.97 6.65
N ILE A 88 7.69 2.63 5.85
CA ILE A 88 7.24 3.64 4.88
C ILE A 88 6.23 3.09 3.86
N ASP A 89 6.35 1.82 3.45
CA ASP A 89 5.39 1.16 2.54
C ASP A 89 4.04 0.91 3.22
N LEU A 90 4.06 0.71 4.54
CA LEU A 90 2.89 0.33 5.33
C LEU A 90 2.05 1.53 5.77
N VAL A 91 2.65 2.74 5.83
CA VAL A 91 2.03 3.97 6.35
C VAL A 91 1.87 5.07 5.29
N CYS A 92 1.76 4.70 4.01
CA CYS A 92 1.60 5.65 2.89
C CYS A 92 0.36 6.57 3.01
N ASP A 93 -0.62 6.19 3.81
CA ASP A 93 -1.83 6.95 4.13
C ASP A 93 -1.59 8.10 5.11
N ASP A 94 -0.51 8.07 5.89
CA ASP A 94 -0.12 9.16 6.77
C ASP A 94 0.98 10.04 6.12
N HIS A 95 0.56 11.12 5.50
CA HIS A 95 1.48 12.05 4.83
C HIS A 95 2.52 12.68 5.79
N GLN A 96 2.13 12.99 7.02
CA GLN A 96 3.04 13.63 7.98
C GLN A 96 4.09 12.63 8.46
N LEU A 97 3.69 11.43 8.78
CA LEU A 97 4.60 10.36 9.18
C LEU A 97 5.55 9.98 8.03
N VAL A 98 5.06 9.87 6.80
CA VAL A 98 5.90 9.59 5.62
C VAL A 98 6.96 10.69 5.44
N ARG A 99 6.59 11.96 5.56
CA ARG A 99 7.56 13.06 5.50
C ARG A 99 8.61 12.94 6.58
N TRP A 100 8.18 12.74 7.83
CA TRP A 100 9.09 12.55 8.95
C TRP A 100 10.06 11.39 8.71
N LEU A 101 9.56 10.25 8.28
CA LEU A 101 10.38 9.06 7.98
C LEU A 101 11.48 9.37 6.95
N VAL A 102 11.14 10.03 5.84
CA VAL A 102 12.10 10.38 4.78
C VAL A 102 13.13 11.41 5.29
N GLU A 103 12.70 12.40 6.06
CA GLU A 103 13.59 13.41 6.66
C GLU A 103 14.55 12.79 7.70
N HIS A 104 14.21 11.63 8.29
CA HIS A 104 15.04 10.90 9.26
C HIS A 104 15.75 9.67 8.66
N GLY A 105 15.82 9.56 7.33
CA GLY A 105 16.66 8.58 6.65
C GLY A 105 15.97 7.30 6.19
N ALA A 106 14.64 7.27 6.17
CA ALA A 106 13.94 6.18 5.50
C ALA A 106 14.21 6.20 3.99
N ARG A 107 14.59 5.06 3.43
CA ARG A 107 14.90 4.92 2.00
C ARG A 107 13.61 4.78 1.21
N VAL A 108 13.46 5.61 0.18
CA VAL A 108 12.32 5.59 -0.77
C VAL A 108 12.52 4.60 -1.92
N THR A 109 13.71 3.99 -2.01
CA THR A 109 14.06 2.96 -3.01
C THR A 109 14.53 1.70 -2.30
N TYR A 110 14.38 0.56 -2.96
CA TYR A 110 15.01 -0.68 -2.54
C TYR A 110 16.43 -0.73 -3.12
N GLY A 111 17.40 -1.16 -2.34
CA GLY A 111 18.75 -1.43 -2.83
C GLY A 111 18.77 -2.64 -3.77
N GLU A 112 19.72 -2.71 -4.70
CA GLU A 112 19.85 -3.84 -5.65
C GLU A 112 19.97 -5.19 -4.94
N VAL A 113 20.62 -5.23 -3.78
CA VAL A 113 20.83 -6.48 -3.00
C VAL A 113 19.53 -6.98 -2.38
N ASP A 114 18.63 -6.08 -1.99
CA ASP A 114 17.37 -6.43 -1.31
C ASP A 114 16.36 -7.10 -2.25
N LEU A 115 16.45 -6.85 -3.56
CA LEU A 115 15.49 -7.34 -4.55
C LEU A 115 15.71 -8.83 -4.90
N TYR A 116 16.94 -9.34 -4.86
CA TYR A 116 17.25 -10.71 -5.24
C TYR A 116 16.94 -11.73 -4.13
N GLU A 117 16.96 -11.30 -2.87
CA GLU A 117 16.68 -12.19 -1.73
C GLU A 117 15.20 -12.32 -1.41
N LEU A 118 14.37 -11.38 -1.91
CA LEU A 118 12.94 -11.33 -1.64
C LEU A 118 12.14 -11.89 -2.82
N PHE A 119 11.57 -13.04 -2.67
CA PHE A 119 10.61 -13.57 -3.64
C PHE A 119 9.30 -13.95 -2.93
N PRO A 120 8.13 -13.42 -3.35
CA PRO A 120 7.95 -12.39 -4.38
C PRO A 120 8.49 -11.01 -3.96
N GLN A 121 8.99 -10.25 -4.93
CA GLN A 121 9.55 -8.93 -4.66
C GLN A 121 8.48 -7.95 -4.14
N PRO A 122 8.83 -7.02 -3.24
CA PRO A 122 7.93 -5.98 -2.81
C PRO A 122 7.58 -5.06 -4.00
N ALA A 123 6.36 -4.56 -4.02
CA ALA A 123 5.97 -3.57 -5.02
C ALA A 123 6.76 -2.26 -4.80
N PRO A 124 7.12 -1.53 -5.87
CA PRO A 124 7.72 -0.21 -5.74
C PRO A 124 6.87 0.72 -4.87
N LEU A 125 7.53 1.59 -4.08
CA LEU A 125 6.87 2.43 -3.08
C LEU A 125 5.73 3.28 -3.67
N LEU A 126 5.93 3.87 -4.87
CA LEU A 126 4.87 4.65 -5.51
C LEU A 126 3.68 3.79 -5.96
N GLU A 127 3.90 2.53 -6.31
CA GLU A 127 2.80 1.60 -6.61
C GLU A 127 1.96 1.31 -5.36
N THR A 128 2.60 1.19 -4.20
CA THR A 128 1.91 1.03 -2.91
C THR A 128 1.21 2.33 -2.49
N CYS A 129 1.87 3.47 -2.68
CA CYS A 129 1.31 4.79 -2.40
C CYS A 129 0.07 5.10 -3.27
N ALA A 130 0.07 4.69 -4.53
CA ALA A 130 -1.08 4.87 -5.43
C ALA A 130 -2.35 4.14 -4.96
N VAL A 131 -2.18 3.09 -4.15
CA VAL A 131 -3.30 2.32 -3.55
C VAL A 131 -3.80 2.96 -2.26
N ARG A 132 -2.92 3.47 -1.41
CA ARG A 132 -3.25 3.84 -0.03
C ARG A 132 -3.02 5.31 0.29
N GLY A 133 -2.05 5.94 -0.36
CA GLY A 133 -1.63 7.29 -0.08
C GLY A 133 -2.51 8.36 -0.74
N SER A 134 -2.26 9.61 -0.39
CA SER A 134 -2.81 10.79 -1.05
C SER A 134 -1.91 11.24 -2.22
N VAL A 135 -2.46 12.08 -3.11
CA VAL A 135 -1.69 12.73 -4.18
C VAL A 135 -0.52 13.54 -3.60
N ALA A 136 -0.70 14.18 -2.45
CA ALA A 136 0.35 14.93 -1.78
C ALA A 136 1.51 14.02 -1.34
N THR A 137 1.21 12.85 -0.76
CA THR A 137 2.21 11.84 -0.40
C THR A 137 2.93 11.31 -1.63
N PHE A 138 2.19 11.02 -2.69
CA PHE A 138 2.75 10.52 -3.94
C PHE A 138 3.73 11.53 -4.57
N ARG A 139 3.32 12.79 -4.70
CA ARG A 139 4.18 13.87 -5.23
C ARG A 139 5.45 14.04 -4.39
N PHE A 140 5.32 14.03 -3.07
CA PHE A 140 6.45 14.12 -2.16
C PHE A 140 7.43 12.96 -2.36
N LEU A 141 6.96 11.71 -2.32
CA LEU A 141 7.82 10.54 -2.52
C LEU A 141 8.48 10.52 -3.90
N HIS A 142 7.73 10.87 -4.96
CA HIS A 142 8.26 10.98 -6.31
C HIS A 142 9.37 12.04 -6.39
N SER A 143 9.20 13.21 -5.75
CA SER A 143 10.23 14.26 -5.68
C SER A 143 11.49 13.83 -4.92
N LYS A 144 11.39 12.80 -4.07
CA LYS A 144 12.51 12.20 -3.34
C LYS A 144 13.15 11.02 -4.08
N GLY A 145 12.73 10.75 -5.32
CA GLY A 145 13.31 9.73 -6.18
C GLY A 145 12.69 8.34 -6.02
N ALA A 146 11.53 8.21 -5.38
CA ALA A 146 10.80 6.96 -5.37
C ALA A 146 10.41 6.55 -6.81
N LEU A 147 10.60 5.27 -7.14
CA LEU A 147 10.39 4.77 -8.49
C LEU A 147 8.91 4.44 -8.75
N LEU A 148 8.46 4.77 -9.96
CA LEU A 148 7.18 4.31 -10.48
C LEU A 148 7.24 2.80 -10.74
N GLY A 149 6.25 2.07 -10.21
CA GLY A 149 6.03 0.68 -10.61
C GLY A 149 5.26 0.59 -11.92
N GLN A 150 5.48 -0.46 -12.68
CA GLN A 150 4.76 -0.69 -13.94
C GLN A 150 3.24 -0.80 -13.75
N ARG A 151 2.79 -1.17 -12.54
CA ARG A 151 1.39 -1.36 -12.20
C ARG A 151 0.80 -0.22 -11.37
N THR A 152 1.49 0.93 -11.29
CA THR A 152 1.04 2.08 -10.50
C THR A 152 -0.38 2.51 -10.89
N LEU A 153 -0.64 2.74 -12.19
CA LEU A 153 -1.96 3.10 -12.69
C LEU A 153 -2.97 1.96 -12.59
N HIS A 154 -2.56 0.72 -12.86
CA HIS A 154 -3.39 -0.47 -12.76
C HIS A 154 -3.97 -0.65 -11.35
N ARG A 155 -3.10 -0.54 -10.33
CA ARG A 155 -3.50 -0.69 -8.94
C ARG A 155 -4.36 0.48 -8.48
N ALA A 156 -4.04 1.71 -8.89
CA ALA A 156 -4.88 2.87 -8.60
C ALA A 156 -6.29 2.72 -9.19
N ALA A 157 -6.41 2.26 -10.44
CA ALA A 157 -7.69 2.00 -11.09
C ALA A 157 -8.50 0.90 -10.37
N GLY A 158 -7.85 -0.20 -10.01
CA GLY A 158 -8.49 -1.29 -9.28
C GLY A 158 -8.94 -0.87 -7.88
N GLU A 159 -8.18 -0.04 -7.19
CA GLU A 159 -8.51 0.45 -5.85
C GLU A 159 -9.65 1.48 -5.91
N ALA A 160 -9.60 2.43 -6.83
CA ALA A 160 -10.69 3.37 -7.07
C ALA A 160 -12.00 2.64 -7.37
N ALA A 161 -11.95 1.59 -8.20
CA ALA A 161 -13.08 0.74 -8.52
C ALA A 161 -13.59 -0.07 -7.30
N THR A 162 -12.71 -0.55 -6.43
CA THR A 162 -13.08 -1.28 -5.20
C THR A 162 -13.93 -0.41 -4.29
N PHE A 163 -13.57 0.85 -4.12
CA PHE A 163 -14.30 1.81 -3.29
C PHE A 163 -15.48 2.47 -4.03
N GLY A 164 -15.72 2.16 -5.30
CA GLY A 164 -16.76 2.81 -6.10
C GLY A 164 -16.53 4.30 -6.26
N ALA A 165 -15.26 4.70 -6.39
CA ALA A 165 -14.90 6.09 -6.65
C ALA A 165 -15.52 6.55 -7.99
N ASP A 166 -16.05 7.77 -8.00
CA ASP A 166 -16.61 8.38 -9.19
C ASP A 166 -15.81 9.61 -9.59
N PRO A 167 -14.90 9.49 -10.57
CA PRO A 167 -14.10 10.61 -11.02
C PRO A 167 -14.90 11.74 -11.69
N PHE A 168 -16.15 11.46 -12.15
CA PHE A 168 -16.99 12.48 -12.79
C PHE A 168 -17.60 13.45 -11.77
N THR A 169 -18.03 12.94 -10.62
CA THR A 169 -18.70 13.76 -9.59
C THR A 169 -17.74 14.41 -8.62
N TYR A 170 -16.46 14.10 -8.74
CA TYR A 170 -15.42 14.61 -7.85
C TYR A 170 -15.43 16.15 -7.69
N GLN A 171 -15.68 16.89 -8.78
CA GLN A 171 -15.67 18.34 -8.78
C GLN A 171 -16.92 18.98 -8.13
N GLU A 172 -18.01 18.22 -7.97
CA GLU A 172 -19.28 18.70 -7.45
C GLU A 172 -19.45 18.52 -5.95
N VAL A 173 -18.65 17.66 -5.35
CA VAL A 173 -18.73 17.35 -3.90
C VAL A 173 -17.88 18.33 -3.13
N HIS A 174 -18.41 19.53 -2.88
CA HIS A 174 -17.85 20.49 -1.93
C HIS A 174 -18.06 20.01 -0.48
N ASP A 175 -16.96 19.89 0.25
CA ASP A 175 -16.70 20.03 1.69
C ASP A 175 -17.63 19.46 2.78
N GLU A 176 -18.75 18.83 2.49
CA GLU A 176 -19.60 18.17 3.48
C GLU A 176 -19.50 16.64 3.43
N ILE A 177 -18.31 16.10 3.28
CA ILE A 177 -18.13 14.63 3.33
C ILE A 177 -18.00 14.18 4.78
N VAL A 178 -19.09 13.77 5.33
CA VAL A 178 -19.17 13.19 6.66
C VAL A 178 -18.90 11.67 6.56
N GLY A 179 -17.65 11.25 6.79
CA GLY A 179 -17.29 9.84 6.99
C GLY A 179 -16.01 9.40 6.27
N ASP A 180 -15.27 8.49 6.89
CA ASP A 180 -14.01 7.96 6.39
C ASP A 180 -14.11 7.28 5.01
N GLU A 181 -15.24 6.63 4.73
CA GLU A 181 -15.47 5.95 3.45
C GLU A 181 -15.60 6.92 2.27
N ALA A 182 -16.35 8.01 2.45
CA ALA A 182 -16.51 9.03 1.42
C ALA A 182 -15.19 9.76 1.16
N ARG A 183 -14.42 10.04 2.22
CA ARG A 183 -13.07 10.58 2.11
C ARG A 183 -12.15 9.64 1.32
N THR A 184 -12.19 8.35 1.60
CA THR A 184 -11.40 7.36 0.88
C THR A 184 -11.78 7.31 -0.60
N ARG A 185 -13.07 7.33 -0.95
CA ARG A 185 -13.54 7.38 -2.34
C ARG A 185 -12.98 8.59 -3.08
N LYS A 186 -13.06 9.77 -2.45
CA LYS A 186 -12.51 11.00 -2.99
C LYS A 186 -11.01 10.89 -3.26
N GLU A 187 -10.23 10.46 -2.29
CA GLU A 187 -8.79 10.31 -2.42
C GLU A 187 -8.39 9.30 -3.51
N ARG A 188 -9.18 8.23 -3.71
CA ARG A 188 -8.94 7.25 -4.78
C ARG A 188 -9.27 7.83 -6.16
N ALA A 189 -10.34 8.61 -6.30
CA ALA A 189 -10.65 9.34 -7.53
C ALA A 189 -9.55 10.35 -7.87
N GLU A 190 -9.14 11.18 -6.89
CA GLU A 190 -8.04 12.17 -7.05
C GLU A 190 -6.75 11.51 -7.52
N MET A 191 -6.36 10.40 -6.91
CA MET A 191 -5.15 9.66 -7.28
C MET A 191 -5.24 9.16 -8.72
N LEU A 192 -6.36 8.56 -9.12
CA LEU A 192 -6.54 8.06 -10.48
C LEU A 192 -6.47 9.20 -11.51
N MET A 193 -7.18 10.30 -11.25
CA MET A 193 -7.16 11.49 -12.11
C MET A 193 -5.75 12.10 -12.22
N PHE A 194 -5.05 12.22 -11.09
CA PHE A 194 -3.67 12.69 -11.05
C PHE A 194 -2.73 11.86 -11.93
N LEU A 195 -2.82 10.52 -11.84
CA LEU A 195 -1.97 9.63 -12.61
C LEU A 195 -2.25 9.69 -14.12
N VAL A 196 -3.52 9.85 -14.51
CA VAL A 196 -3.91 9.93 -15.93
C VAL A 196 -3.73 11.34 -16.47
N ASP A 197 -4.26 12.36 -15.79
CA ASP A 197 -4.36 13.71 -16.35
C ASP A 197 -3.11 14.55 -16.14
N GLU A 198 -2.37 14.36 -15.03
CA GLU A 198 -1.17 15.13 -14.76
C GLU A 198 0.11 14.35 -15.05
N MET A 199 0.23 13.13 -14.53
CA MET A 199 1.41 12.28 -14.77
C MET A 199 1.44 11.69 -16.18
N LYS A 200 0.30 11.69 -16.91
CA LYS A 200 0.17 11.18 -18.28
C LYS A 200 0.64 9.73 -18.42
N LEU A 201 0.37 8.90 -17.42
CA LEU A 201 0.69 7.48 -17.52
C LEU A 201 -0.13 6.83 -18.63
N ASP A 202 0.47 5.88 -19.34
CA ASP A 202 -0.20 5.19 -20.45
C ASP A 202 -1.38 4.36 -19.93
N ILE A 203 -2.58 4.81 -20.29
CA ILE A 203 -3.88 4.22 -19.89
C ILE A 203 -4.11 2.84 -20.49
N ASN A 204 -3.37 2.49 -21.55
CA ASN A 204 -3.45 1.20 -22.24
C ASN A 204 -2.22 0.31 -21.96
N SER A 205 -1.34 0.71 -21.04
CA SER A 205 -0.20 -0.11 -20.67
C SER A 205 -0.63 -1.47 -20.13
N MET A 206 0.10 -2.51 -20.52
CA MET A 206 -0.07 -3.86 -19.94
C MET A 206 0.68 -3.95 -18.62
N ASP A 207 0.10 -4.67 -17.67
CA ASP A 207 0.80 -5.02 -16.45
C ASP A 207 1.99 -5.93 -16.75
N SER A 208 3.06 -5.76 -15.97
CA SER A 208 4.29 -6.50 -16.19
C SER A 208 4.14 -7.98 -15.82
N THR A 209 4.88 -8.83 -16.54
CA THR A 209 5.14 -10.22 -16.16
C THR A 209 6.13 -10.36 -15.00
N VAL A 210 6.63 -9.24 -14.43
CA VAL A 210 7.50 -9.28 -13.25
C VAL A 210 6.75 -9.91 -12.08
N PRO A 211 7.37 -10.79 -11.31
CA PRO A 211 6.71 -11.55 -10.24
C PRO A 211 6.43 -10.71 -9.01
N TYR A 212 5.46 -9.80 -9.10
CA TYR A 212 4.91 -9.10 -7.97
C TYR A 212 3.91 -9.97 -7.19
N ARG A 213 3.58 -9.56 -5.98
CA ARG A 213 2.63 -10.24 -5.09
C ARG A 213 1.17 -10.21 -5.55
N ALA A 214 0.85 -9.62 -6.68
CA ALA A 214 -0.53 -9.45 -7.13
C ALA A 214 -0.76 -10.14 -8.47
N TYR A 215 -2.03 -10.47 -8.73
CA TYR A 215 -2.48 -11.03 -9.99
C TYR A 215 -2.24 -10.05 -11.15
N HIS A 216 -2.10 -10.60 -12.35
CA HIS A 216 -1.98 -9.86 -13.59
C HIS A 216 -3.32 -9.93 -14.33
N TRP A 217 -3.88 -8.77 -14.63
CA TRP A 217 -5.17 -8.67 -15.31
C TRP A 217 -5.07 -8.03 -16.70
N GLY A 218 -3.94 -7.39 -17.02
CA GLY A 218 -3.69 -6.72 -18.28
C GLY A 218 -3.63 -5.20 -18.14
N THR A 219 -4.61 -4.44 -18.64
CA THR A 219 -4.61 -2.97 -18.60
C THR A 219 -5.25 -2.40 -17.33
N PRO A 220 -5.08 -1.09 -17.02
CA PRO A 220 -5.81 -0.44 -15.94
C PRO A 220 -7.32 -0.61 -16.00
N LEU A 221 -7.90 -0.59 -17.23
CA LEU A 221 -9.31 -0.87 -17.42
C LEU A 221 -9.70 -2.29 -16.98
N CYS A 222 -8.86 -3.28 -17.22
CA CYS A 222 -9.08 -4.65 -16.74
C CYS A 222 -9.12 -4.72 -15.22
N TYR A 223 -8.23 -3.97 -14.53
CA TYR A 223 -8.23 -3.90 -13.06
C TYR A 223 -9.49 -3.26 -12.48
N ALA A 224 -10.06 -2.27 -13.16
CA ALA A 224 -11.35 -1.69 -12.78
C ALA A 224 -12.51 -2.63 -13.09
N ALA A 225 -12.49 -3.28 -14.26
CA ALA A 225 -13.57 -4.13 -14.76
C ALA A 225 -13.86 -5.36 -13.88
N VAL A 226 -12.88 -5.89 -13.17
CA VAL A 226 -13.01 -7.05 -12.27
C VAL A 226 -13.50 -6.69 -10.86
N LYS A 227 -13.88 -5.44 -10.63
CA LYS A 227 -14.38 -4.96 -9.34
C LYS A 227 -15.87 -4.71 -9.41
N GLU A 228 -16.63 -5.19 -8.43
CA GLU A 228 -18.09 -5.06 -8.39
C GLU A 228 -18.54 -3.60 -8.55
N ASN A 229 -17.88 -2.67 -7.87
CA ASN A 229 -18.19 -1.24 -7.89
C ASN A 229 -17.45 -0.46 -9.00
N GLY A 230 -16.89 -1.14 -10.01
CA GLY A 230 -15.98 -0.55 -10.98
C GLY A 230 -16.63 0.23 -12.13
N ALA A 231 -17.95 0.29 -12.21
CA ALA A 231 -18.71 0.83 -13.35
C ALA A 231 -18.33 2.29 -13.70
N HIS A 232 -18.28 3.17 -12.70
CA HIS A 232 -17.93 4.59 -12.90
C HIS A 232 -16.48 4.75 -13.35
N VAL A 233 -15.56 4.03 -12.72
CA VAL A 233 -14.13 4.05 -13.08
C VAL A 233 -13.91 3.48 -14.47
N ALA A 234 -14.58 2.39 -14.83
CA ALA A 234 -14.47 1.80 -16.17
C ALA A 234 -14.95 2.79 -17.26
N ARG A 235 -16.11 3.42 -17.06
CA ARG A 235 -16.64 4.44 -17.99
C ARG A 235 -15.67 5.62 -18.11
N TRP A 236 -15.19 6.15 -16.99
CA TRP A 236 -14.24 7.26 -16.99
C TRP A 236 -12.93 6.93 -17.73
N LEU A 237 -12.38 5.72 -17.51
CA LEU A 237 -11.18 5.27 -18.24
C LEU A 237 -11.45 5.17 -19.74
N LEU A 238 -12.61 4.67 -20.17
CA LEU A 238 -13.01 4.62 -21.58
C LEU A 238 -13.09 6.01 -22.21
N GLU A 239 -13.68 6.98 -21.54
CA GLU A 239 -13.74 8.38 -21.99
C GLU A 239 -12.37 9.05 -22.07
N LYS A 240 -11.41 8.58 -21.23
CA LYS A 240 -10.00 9.00 -21.30
C LYS A 240 -9.19 8.27 -22.37
N GLY A 241 -9.80 7.37 -23.15
CA GLY A 241 -9.17 6.66 -24.26
C GLY A 241 -8.64 5.26 -23.94
N ALA A 242 -9.08 4.66 -22.82
CA ALA A 242 -8.78 3.26 -22.56
C ALA A 242 -9.47 2.36 -23.60
N GLN A 243 -8.72 1.38 -24.11
CA GLN A 243 -9.23 0.41 -25.07
C GLN A 243 -9.85 -0.79 -24.34
N PRO A 244 -11.09 -1.19 -24.64
CA PRO A 244 -11.72 -2.36 -24.03
C PRO A 244 -10.94 -3.66 -24.25
N LYS A 245 -10.19 -3.74 -25.34
CA LYS A 245 -9.32 -4.86 -25.68
C LYS A 245 -7.97 -4.36 -26.19
N VAL A 246 -6.90 -4.85 -25.58
CA VAL A 246 -5.52 -4.57 -26.00
C VAL A 246 -4.84 -5.90 -26.29
N GLU A 247 -4.23 -6.01 -27.46
CA GLU A 247 -3.48 -7.18 -27.89
C GLU A 247 -2.01 -6.81 -28.08
N THR A 248 -1.14 -7.63 -27.52
CA THR A 248 0.30 -7.57 -27.74
C THR A 248 0.79 -8.87 -28.33
N ALA A 249 2.02 -8.93 -28.78
CA ALA A 249 2.60 -10.17 -29.33
C ALA A 249 2.57 -11.36 -28.37
N GLN A 250 2.44 -11.10 -27.06
CA GLN A 250 2.55 -12.11 -26.01
C GLN A 250 1.26 -12.28 -25.19
N ASN A 251 0.42 -11.25 -25.10
CA ASN A 251 -0.74 -11.24 -24.21
C ASN A 251 -1.94 -10.51 -24.83
N VAL A 252 -3.13 -10.92 -24.41
CA VAL A 252 -4.39 -10.26 -24.71
C VAL A 252 -5.04 -9.83 -23.40
N ALA A 253 -5.38 -8.55 -23.28
CA ALA A 253 -6.17 -8.00 -22.20
C ALA A 253 -7.57 -7.67 -22.76
N ASP A 254 -8.61 -8.33 -22.27
CA ASP A 254 -10.01 -8.08 -22.65
C ASP A 254 -10.82 -7.81 -21.37
N ALA A 255 -11.12 -6.54 -21.14
CA ALA A 255 -11.80 -6.09 -19.95
C ALA A 255 -13.23 -6.64 -19.84
N GLU A 256 -13.94 -6.75 -20.97
CA GLU A 256 -15.29 -7.32 -20.99
C GLU A 256 -15.29 -8.81 -20.63
N MET A 257 -14.35 -9.57 -21.19
CA MET A 257 -14.20 -10.99 -20.88
C MET A 257 -13.91 -11.19 -19.39
N LEU A 258 -12.98 -10.39 -18.83
CA LEU A 258 -12.62 -10.47 -17.41
C LEU A 258 -13.81 -10.09 -16.50
N ALA A 259 -14.55 -9.03 -16.83
CA ALA A 259 -15.75 -8.66 -16.09
C ALA A 259 -16.81 -9.79 -16.07
N LYS A 260 -17.00 -10.47 -17.20
CA LYS A 260 -17.90 -11.65 -17.27
C LYS A 260 -17.41 -12.81 -16.42
N LEU A 261 -16.11 -13.12 -16.47
CA LEU A 261 -15.50 -14.20 -15.70
C LEU A 261 -15.57 -13.96 -14.18
N THR A 262 -15.49 -12.70 -13.76
CA THR A 262 -15.57 -12.31 -12.34
C THR A 262 -17.00 -12.03 -11.86
N GLY A 263 -18.00 -12.12 -12.73
CA GLY A 263 -19.40 -11.87 -12.39
C GLY A 263 -19.78 -10.39 -12.28
N CYS A 264 -18.90 -9.46 -12.70
CA CYS A 264 -19.16 -8.01 -12.69
C CYS A 264 -20.06 -7.62 -13.89
N THR A 265 -21.34 -7.97 -13.82
CA THR A 265 -22.29 -7.89 -14.95
C THR A 265 -22.51 -6.48 -15.46
N GLU A 266 -22.55 -5.48 -14.56
CA GLU A 266 -22.72 -4.07 -14.94
C GLU A 266 -21.50 -3.55 -15.71
N ASN A 267 -20.29 -3.88 -15.25
CA ASN A 267 -19.06 -3.52 -15.98
C ASN A 267 -19.03 -4.18 -17.37
N ALA A 268 -19.41 -5.46 -17.46
CA ALA A 268 -19.48 -6.16 -18.73
C ALA A 268 -20.52 -5.54 -19.68
N ARG A 269 -21.65 -5.04 -19.17
CA ARG A 269 -22.66 -4.33 -19.94
C ARG A 269 -22.11 -3.02 -20.52
N ILE A 270 -21.50 -2.18 -19.68
CA ILE A 270 -20.88 -0.90 -20.08
C ILE A 270 -19.83 -1.12 -21.16
N LEU A 271 -18.95 -2.09 -20.97
CA LEU A 271 -17.85 -2.39 -21.91
C LEU A 271 -18.35 -2.89 -23.26
N ARG A 272 -19.46 -3.64 -23.29
CA ARG A 272 -20.10 -4.09 -24.52
C ARG A 272 -20.79 -2.93 -25.26
N GLU A 273 -21.58 -2.13 -24.54
CA GLU A 273 -22.25 -0.95 -25.11
C GLU A 273 -21.23 0.02 -25.71
N TRP A 274 -20.12 0.26 -25.02
CA TRP A 274 -19.03 1.09 -25.53
C TRP A 274 -18.48 0.59 -26.86
N LYS A 275 -18.28 -0.73 -27.00
CA LYS A 275 -17.78 -1.34 -28.27
C LYS A 275 -18.78 -1.25 -29.42
N GLU A 276 -20.07 -1.17 -29.11
CA GLU A 276 -21.14 -1.05 -30.12
C GLU A 276 -21.31 0.40 -30.62
N GLU A 277 -20.92 1.37 -29.76
CA GLU A 277 -21.06 2.80 -30.05
C GLU A 277 -19.82 3.41 -30.73
N HIS A 278 -18.62 2.79 -30.56
CA HIS A 278 -17.32 3.30 -31.04
C HIS A 278 -16.57 2.26 -31.88
#